data_709fabbdf33f8637272e25ae76e74865
#
_entry.id   709fabbdf33f8637272e25ae76e74865
#
_cell.length_a   1.000
_cell.length_b   1.000
_cell.length_c   1.000
_cell.angle_alpha   90.00
_cell.angle_beta   90.00
_cell.angle_gamma   90.00
#
_symmetry.space_group_name_H-M   'P 1'
#
loop_
_entity.id
_entity.type
_entity.pdbx_description
1 polymer ?
#
loop_
_entity_poly.entity_id
_entity_poly.type
_entity_poly.pdbx_seq_one_letter_code
_entity_poly.pdbx_strand_id
1 'polypeptide(L)'
;MKNILFIVGSLRKGSFNHQLAEEAEKMLAGKANVSYLEYSQVPVFNQDLESPILPVLTEVREQILAADAIWIFSPVYNFSIPGPVKNLLDWLSRALDLSDPSGPSALQDKIVTVSSVANGGHNQLFDAYKELLPFIRTQVVGDFTATRVNDTAWVDGKFLATEEVLESLQNQAEALIGAIK
;
A
#
# COMPACT_ATOMS: atom_id res chain seq x y z
N MET A 1 -1.08 17.88 11.12
CA MET A 1 -0.68 17.46 9.77
C MET A 1 -1.23 16.05 9.57
N LYS A 2 -1.72 15.68 8.38
CA LYS A 2 -2.28 14.35 8.11
C LYS A 2 -1.15 13.33 8.08
N ASN A 3 -1.39 12.09 8.52
CA ASN A 3 -0.41 11.01 8.55
C ASN A 3 -0.73 9.99 7.46
N ILE A 4 0.15 9.84 6.48
CA ILE A 4 -0.02 8.89 5.38
C ILE A 4 1.00 7.78 5.53
N LEU A 5 0.51 6.53 5.57
CA LEU A 5 1.35 5.34 5.67
C LEU A 5 1.57 4.74 4.29
N PHE A 6 2.82 4.61 3.89
CA PHE A 6 3.22 3.96 2.66
C PHE A 6 3.47 2.47 2.88
N ILE A 7 2.87 1.64 2.03
CA ILE A 7 3.11 0.20 1.99
C ILE A 7 3.80 -0.14 0.66
N VAL A 8 5.08 -0.50 0.71
CA VAL A 8 5.83 -0.90 -0.49
C VAL A 8 5.76 -2.41 -0.67
N GLY A 9 5.12 -2.85 -1.75
CA GLY A 9 4.82 -4.26 -2.00
C GLY A 9 6.01 -5.14 -2.40
N SER A 10 7.16 -4.54 -2.70
CA SER A 10 8.39 -5.25 -2.98
C SER A 10 9.36 -5.13 -1.80
N LEU A 11 9.69 -6.25 -1.18
CA LEU A 11 10.66 -6.31 -0.08
C LEU A 11 12.13 -6.26 -0.55
N ARG A 12 12.37 -6.19 -1.86
CA ARG A 12 13.72 -6.04 -2.42
C ARG A 12 14.28 -4.65 -2.11
N LYS A 13 15.50 -4.56 -1.60
CA LYS A 13 16.19 -3.29 -1.40
C LYS A 13 16.32 -2.53 -2.73
N GLY A 14 16.04 -1.23 -2.72
CA GLY A 14 16.08 -0.39 -3.92
C GLY A 14 15.07 -0.80 -4.99
N SER A 15 13.93 -1.36 -4.61
CA SER A 15 12.87 -1.72 -5.56
C SER A 15 12.35 -0.49 -6.29
N PHE A 16 11.94 -0.65 -7.54
CA PHE A 16 11.39 0.47 -8.32
C PHE A 16 10.08 1.01 -7.74
N ASN A 17 9.30 0.17 -7.06
CA ASN A 17 8.12 0.61 -6.32
C ASN A 17 8.47 1.43 -5.08
N HIS A 18 9.63 1.18 -4.44
CA HIS A 18 10.13 2.05 -3.38
C HIS A 18 10.54 3.41 -3.95
N GLN A 19 11.25 3.43 -5.09
CA GLN A 19 11.64 4.67 -5.76
C GLN A 19 10.42 5.48 -6.24
N LEU A 20 9.35 4.81 -6.72
CA LEU A 20 8.08 5.49 -7.02
C LEU A 20 7.44 6.09 -5.75
N ALA A 21 7.54 5.39 -4.62
CA ALA A 21 7.07 5.90 -3.33
C ALA A 21 7.85 7.16 -2.90
N GLU A 22 9.16 7.20 -3.10
CA GLU A 22 9.98 8.39 -2.84
C GLU A 22 9.57 9.59 -3.72
N GLU A 23 9.17 9.36 -4.99
CA GLU A 23 8.61 10.43 -5.83
C GLU A 23 7.24 10.91 -5.29
N ALA A 24 6.37 10.00 -4.88
CA ALA A 24 5.08 10.35 -4.29
C ALA A 24 5.22 11.10 -2.95
N GLU A 25 6.23 10.77 -2.13
CA GLU A 25 6.54 11.49 -0.89
C GLU A 25 6.84 12.96 -1.15
N LYS A 26 7.55 13.28 -2.24
CA LYS A 26 7.83 14.67 -2.64
C LYS A 26 6.55 15.46 -2.93
N MET A 27 5.50 14.81 -3.48
CA MET A 27 4.20 15.44 -3.76
C MET A 27 3.43 15.78 -2.47
N LEU A 28 3.75 15.08 -1.38
CA LEU A 28 3.15 15.26 -0.05
C LEU A 28 3.96 16.21 0.85
N ALA A 29 5.15 16.65 0.43
CA ALA A 29 6.02 17.52 1.20
C ALA A 29 5.28 18.80 1.65
N GLY A 30 5.32 19.10 2.95
CA GLY A 30 4.62 20.24 3.56
C GLY A 30 3.10 20.09 3.68
N LYS A 31 2.50 19.01 3.17
CA LYS A 31 1.05 18.74 3.21
C LYS A 31 0.70 17.61 4.19
N ALA A 32 1.54 16.59 4.30
CA ALA A 32 1.35 15.45 5.18
C ALA A 32 2.67 14.94 5.76
N ASN A 33 2.58 14.19 6.86
CA ASN A 33 3.67 13.35 7.35
C ASN A 33 3.59 12.00 6.65
N VAL A 34 4.70 11.54 6.11
CA VAL A 34 4.81 10.22 5.47
C VAL A 34 5.63 9.29 6.35
N SER A 35 5.17 8.05 6.49
CA SER A 35 5.93 6.96 7.10
C SER A 35 5.82 5.71 6.23
N TYR A 36 6.80 4.82 6.33
CA TYR A 36 6.85 3.56 5.60
C TYR A 36 6.59 2.40 6.55
N LEU A 37 5.66 1.52 6.20
CA LEU A 37 5.36 0.35 7.01
C LEU A 37 6.46 -0.71 6.84
N GLU A 38 7.09 -1.10 7.96
CA GLU A 38 7.96 -2.28 7.99
C GLU A 38 7.13 -3.51 8.37
N TYR A 39 7.04 -4.47 7.45
CA TYR A 39 6.22 -5.67 7.62
C TYR A 39 6.89 -6.96 7.13
N SER A 40 8.18 -6.90 6.83
CA SER A 40 8.94 -8.04 6.30
C SER A 40 8.96 -9.25 7.25
N GLN A 41 8.73 -9.03 8.54
CA GLN A 41 8.69 -10.07 9.58
C GLN A 41 7.28 -10.62 9.85
N VAL A 42 6.25 -10.12 9.17
CA VAL A 42 4.89 -10.65 9.30
C VAL A 42 4.84 -12.07 8.73
N PRO A 43 4.48 -13.07 9.54
CA PRO A 43 4.44 -14.45 9.06
C PRO A 43 3.34 -14.68 8.03
N VAL A 44 3.43 -15.79 7.32
CA VAL A 44 2.31 -16.25 6.48
C VAL A 44 1.07 -16.42 7.35
N PHE A 45 -0.08 -15.93 6.87
CA PHE A 45 -1.34 -15.95 7.61
C PHE A 45 -1.69 -17.37 8.06
N ASN A 46 -1.92 -17.50 9.35
CA ASN A 46 -2.37 -18.72 9.98
C ASN A 46 -3.23 -18.36 11.21
N GLN A 47 -4.47 -18.83 11.23
CA GLN A 47 -5.40 -18.56 12.33
C GLN A 47 -4.91 -19.05 13.69
N ASP A 48 -4.08 -20.11 13.75
CA ASP A 48 -3.51 -20.60 15.00
C ASP A 48 -2.55 -19.58 15.66
N LEU A 49 -2.11 -18.57 14.90
CA LEU A 49 -1.23 -17.50 15.35
C LEU A 49 -1.98 -16.20 15.73
N GLU A 50 -3.31 -16.21 15.69
CA GLU A 50 -4.12 -15.04 16.05
C GLU A 50 -4.19 -14.81 17.56
N SER A 51 -4.04 -15.87 18.38
CA SER A 51 -4.13 -15.78 19.84
C SER A 51 -3.11 -16.70 20.53
N PRO A 52 -2.17 -16.16 21.34
CA PRO A 52 -1.95 -14.72 21.56
C PRO A 52 -1.43 -14.00 20.30
N ILE A 53 -1.82 -12.76 20.11
CA ILE A 53 -1.34 -11.98 18.97
C ILE A 53 0.19 -11.82 18.99
N LEU A 54 0.82 -11.96 17.85
CA LEU A 54 2.26 -11.79 17.71
C LEU A 54 2.66 -10.31 17.82
N PRO A 55 3.79 -9.97 18.50
CA PRO A 55 4.23 -8.58 18.67
C PRO A 55 4.33 -7.81 17.35
N VAL A 56 4.87 -8.41 16.29
CA VAL A 56 4.97 -7.79 14.95
C VAL A 56 3.60 -7.39 14.38
N LEU A 57 2.56 -8.18 14.64
CA LEU A 57 1.20 -7.87 14.21
C LEU A 57 0.58 -6.74 15.02
N THR A 58 0.90 -6.64 16.31
CA THR A 58 0.50 -5.52 17.15
C THR A 58 1.10 -4.22 16.62
N GLU A 59 2.41 -4.19 16.39
CA GLU A 59 3.12 -3.02 15.87
C GLU A 59 2.58 -2.57 14.49
N VAL A 60 2.34 -3.52 13.60
CA VAL A 60 1.77 -3.23 12.26
C VAL A 60 0.35 -2.69 12.38
N ARG A 61 -0.52 -3.29 13.20
CA ARG A 61 -1.88 -2.81 13.44
C ARG A 61 -1.90 -1.41 14.04
N GLU A 62 -1.03 -1.11 14.99
CA GLU A 62 -0.91 0.23 15.59
C GLU A 62 -0.54 1.30 14.55
N GLN A 63 0.41 1.02 13.65
CA GLN A 63 0.77 1.93 12.58
C GLN A 63 -0.38 2.17 11.61
N ILE A 64 -1.12 1.11 11.22
CA ILE A 64 -2.31 1.22 10.37
C ILE A 64 -3.39 2.07 11.08
N LEU A 65 -3.65 1.81 12.35
CA LEU A 65 -4.66 2.57 13.11
C LEU A 65 -4.31 4.04 13.25
N ALA A 66 -3.02 4.36 13.44
CA ALA A 66 -2.53 5.74 13.57
C ALA A 66 -2.51 6.52 12.26
N ALA A 67 -2.55 5.86 11.11
CA ALA A 67 -2.56 6.51 9.81
C ALA A 67 -3.96 7.04 9.44
N ASP A 68 -4.00 8.25 8.87
CA ASP A 68 -5.22 8.84 8.30
C ASP A 68 -5.55 8.21 6.93
N ALA A 69 -4.51 7.84 6.16
CA ALA A 69 -4.64 7.18 4.86
C ALA A 69 -3.46 6.27 4.58
N ILE A 70 -3.66 5.36 3.62
CA ILE A 70 -2.66 4.38 3.18
C ILE A 70 -2.42 4.54 1.68
N TRP A 71 -1.14 4.52 1.26
CA TRP A 71 -0.77 4.48 -0.14
C TRP A 71 0.07 3.24 -0.42
N ILE A 72 -0.44 2.35 -1.26
CA ILE A 72 0.22 1.08 -1.60
C ILE A 72 1.01 1.25 -2.90
N PHE A 73 2.31 0.95 -2.88
CA PHE A 73 3.19 0.93 -4.04
C PHE A 73 3.48 -0.52 -4.40
N SER A 74 2.77 -1.04 -5.41
CA SER A 74 2.67 -2.48 -5.66
C SER A 74 3.36 -2.90 -6.95
N PRO A 75 4.33 -3.83 -6.92
CA PRO A 75 4.74 -4.52 -8.13
C PRO A 75 3.61 -5.41 -8.64
N VAL A 76 3.71 -5.81 -9.90
CA VAL A 76 2.87 -6.86 -10.48
C VAL A 76 3.59 -8.20 -10.37
N TYR A 77 3.09 -9.12 -9.57
CA TYR A 77 3.60 -10.49 -9.50
C TYR A 77 2.56 -11.44 -10.06
N ASN A 78 2.88 -12.08 -11.21
CA ASN A 78 1.99 -13.02 -11.88
C ASN A 78 0.57 -12.42 -12.12
N PHE A 79 0.53 -11.18 -12.63
CA PHE A 79 -0.71 -10.42 -12.92
C PHE A 79 -1.61 -10.15 -11.71
N SER A 80 -1.09 -10.21 -10.49
CA SER A 80 -1.87 -10.06 -9.28
C SER A 80 -1.14 -9.28 -8.18
N ILE A 81 -1.83 -9.11 -7.04
CA ILE A 81 -1.30 -8.52 -5.81
C ILE A 81 -0.11 -9.37 -5.34
N PRO A 82 1.05 -8.76 -5.04
CA PRO A 82 2.21 -9.51 -4.58
C PRO A 82 1.93 -10.21 -3.26
N GLY A 83 2.45 -11.43 -3.12
CA GLY A 83 2.24 -12.28 -1.95
C GLY A 83 2.46 -11.57 -0.60
N PRO A 84 3.53 -10.79 -0.40
CA PRO A 84 3.73 -10.06 0.85
C PRO A 84 2.61 -9.08 1.19
N VAL A 85 2.09 -8.34 0.20
CA VAL A 85 0.98 -7.40 0.42
C VAL A 85 -0.32 -8.16 0.65
N LYS A 86 -0.60 -9.20 -0.15
CA LYS A 86 -1.81 -10.01 0.04
C LYS A 86 -1.84 -10.62 1.43
N ASN A 87 -0.72 -11.19 1.88
CA ASN A 87 -0.56 -11.73 3.22
C ASN A 87 -0.79 -10.67 4.31
N LEU A 88 -0.20 -9.49 4.15
CA LEU A 88 -0.40 -8.37 5.06
C LEU A 88 -1.88 -7.97 5.16
N LEU A 89 -2.58 -7.84 4.01
CA LEU A 89 -3.99 -7.50 3.97
C LEU A 89 -4.88 -8.60 4.59
N ASP A 90 -4.51 -9.86 4.45
CA ASP A 90 -5.21 -10.98 5.10
C ASP A 90 -5.14 -10.86 6.63
N TRP A 91 -3.96 -10.56 7.19
CA TRP A 91 -3.79 -10.31 8.61
C TRP A 91 -4.54 -9.07 9.11
N LEU A 92 -4.49 -7.98 8.35
CA LEU A 92 -5.07 -6.69 8.74
C LEU A 92 -6.60 -6.64 8.59
N SER A 93 -7.17 -7.50 7.76
CA SER A 93 -8.63 -7.61 7.58
C SER A 93 -9.33 -8.37 8.71
N ARG A 94 -8.58 -9.03 9.59
CA ARG A 94 -9.14 -9.73 10.75
C ARG A 94 -9.67 -8.75 11.79
N ALA A 95 -10.76 -9.14 12.47
CA ALA A 95 -11.31 -8.35 13.56
C ALA A 95 -10.27 -8.07 14.65
N LEU A 96 -10.29 -6.87 15.21
CA LEU A 96 -9.42 -6.50 16.33
C LEU A 96 -9.79 -7.26 17.61
N ASP A 97 -11.08 -7.53 17.79
CA ASP A 97 -11.61 -8.40 18.84
C ASP A 97 -12.05 -9.73 18.22
N LEU A 98 -11.31 -10.79 18.49
CA LEU A 98 -11.60 -12.13 17.97
C LEU A 98 -12.88 -12.74 18.53
N SER A 99 -13.42 -12.22 19.62
CA SER A 99 -14.74 -12.64 20.16
C SER A 99 -15.92 -12.10 19.34
N ASP A 100 -15.68 -11.07 18.52
CA ASP A 100 -16.61 -10.54 17.52
C ASP A 100 -15.98 -10.61 16.12
N PRO A 101 -16.06 -11.75 15.42
CA PRO A 101 -15.47 -11.92 14.09
C PRO A 101 -16.03 -10.97 13.01
N SER A 102 -17.18 -10.36 13.25
CA SER A 102 -17.80 -9.34 12.38
C SER A 102 -17.42 -7.92 12.76
N GLY A 103 -16.70 -7.75 13.85
CA GLY A 103 -16.23 -6.47 14.38
C GLY A 103 -15.24 -5.75 13.47
N PRO A 104 -14.86 -4.53 13.84
CA PRO A 104 -13.96 -3.73 13.03
C PRO A 104 -12.56 -4.35 12.95
N SER A 105 -11.93 -4.21 11.79
CA SER A 105 -10.52 -4.51 11.56
C SER A 105 -9.67 -3.24 11.63
N ALA A 106 -8.34 -3.37 11.62
CA ALA A 106 -7.44 -2.21 11.54
C ALA A 106 -7.61 -1.42 10.21
N LEU A 107 -8.13 -2.07 9.16
CA LEU A 107 -8.38 -1.46 7.85
C LEU A 107 -9.76 -0.80 7.73
N GLN A 108 -10.63 -1.00 8.72
CA GLN A 108 -12.00 -0.45 8.67
C GLN A 108 -11.99 1.05 8.37
N ASP A 109 -12.66 1.43 7.28
CA ASP A 109 -12.83 2.81 6.80
C ASP A 109 -11.53 3.56 6.45
N LYS A 110 -10.37 2.88 6.37
CA LYS A 110 -9.13 3.49 5.95
C LYS A 110 -9.22 3.94 4.48
N ILE A 111 -8.80 5.17 4.23
CA ILE A 111 -8.67 5.74 2.89
C ILE A 111 -7.44 5.12 2.25
N VAL A 112 -7.58 4.54 1.05
CA VAL A 112 -6.50 3.81 0.37
C VAL A 112 -6.40 4.19 -1.08
N THR A 113 -5.18 4.31 -1.59
CA THR A 113 -4.87 4.42 -3.02
C THR A 113 -3.70 3.51 -3.40
N VAL A 114 -3.53 3.22 -4.70
CA VAL A 114 -2.50 2.28 -5.20
C VAL A 114 -1.75 2.88 -6.37
N SER A 115 -0.41 2.72 -6.38
CA SER A 115 0.45 3.01 -7.53
C SER A 115 1.33 1.80 -7.86
N SER A 116 1.77 1.67 -9.11
CA SER A 116 2.53 0.51 -9.55
C SER A 116 3.60 0.86 -10.58
N VAL A 117 4.81 0.32 -10.35
CA VAL A 117 5.86 0.21 -11.37
C VAL A 117 6.04 -1.27 -11.70
N ALA A 118 5.86 -1.62 -12.98
CA ALA A 118 6.07 -2.98 -13.48
C ALA A 118 6.33 -2.98 -15.01
N ASN A 119 6.69 -4.13 -15.57
CA ASN A 119 6.83 -4.27 -17.03
C ASN A 119 5.49 -4.39 -17.75
N GLY A 120 4.39 -4.64 -17.03
CA GLY A 120 3.03 -4.81 -17.54
C GLY A 120 2.13 -5.49 -16.53
N GLY A 121 0.88 -5.76 -16.92
CA GLY A 121 -0.10 -6.44 -16.05
C GLY A 121 -0.80 -5.52 -15.04
N HIS A 122 -0.68 -4.19 -15.22
CA HIS A 122 -1.28 -3.22 -14.31
C HIS A 122 -2.81 -3.33 -14.24
N ASN A 123 -3.49 -3.60 -15.36
CA ASN A 123 -4.95 -3.71 -15.37
C ASN A 123 -5.42 -4.83 -14.43
N GLN A 124 -4.84 -6.02 -14.58
CA GLN A 124 -5.20 -7.17 -13.73
C GLN A 124 -4.87 -6.91 -12.25
N LEU A 125 -3.71 -6.28 -11.97
CA LEU A 125 -3.34 -5.88 -10.62
C LEU A 125 -4.37 -4.90 -10.02
N PHE A 126 -4.72 -3.87 -10.78
CA PHE A 126 -5.64 -2.84 -10.31
C PHE A 126 -7.07 -3.36 -10.16
N ASP A 127 -7.51 -4.24 -11.05
CA ASP A 127 -8.80 -4.92 -10.91
C ASP A 127 -8.85 -5.75 -9.62
N ALA A 128 -7.77 -6.49 -9.32
CA ALA A 128 -7.66 -7.24 -8.07
C ALA A 128 -7.71 -6.34 -6.82
N TYR A 129 -7.04 -5.17 -6.84
CA TYR A 129 -7.14 -4.22 -5.74
C TYR A 129 -8.51 -3.56 -5.63
N LYS A 130 -9.15 -3.20 -6.75
CA LYS A 130 -10.48 -2.60 -6.78
C LYS A 130 -11.57 -3.56 -6.28
N GLU A 131 -11.34 -4.86 -6.39
CA GLU A 131 -12.22 -5.89 -5.83
C GLU A 131 -11.91 -6.12 -4.34
N LEU A 132 -10.64 -6.33 -3.98
CA LEU A 132 -10.24 -6.70 -2.62
C LEU A 132 -10.42 -5.57 -1.62
N LEU A 133 -9.94 -4.35 -1.92
CA LEU A 133 -9.89 -3.24 -0.95
C LEU A 133 -11.27 -2.87 -0.41
N PRO A 134 -12.32 -2.68 -1.23
CA PRO A 134 -13.67 -2.44 -0.70
C PRO A 134 -14.22 -3.64 0.07
N PHE A 135 -13.93 -4.87 -0.37
CA PHE A 135 -14.35 -6.09 0.33
C PHE A 135 -13.79 -6.14 1.76
N ILE A 136 -12.56 -5.73 1.98
CA ILE A 136 -11.95 -5.62 3.32
C ILE A 136 -12.26 -4.29 4.02
N ARG A 137 -13.31 -3.60 3.56
CA ARG A 137 -13.93 -2.42 4.18
C ARG A 137 -13.05 -1.16 4.19
N THR A 138 -12.15 -1.00 3.20
CA THR A 138 -11.43 0.26 2.97
C THR A 138 -12.19 1.18 2.00
N GLN A 139 -11.82 2.45 1.97
CA GLN A 139 -12.33 3.47 1.05
C GLN A 139 -11.28 3.79 -0.01
N VAL A 140 -11.47 3.28 -1.21
CA VAL A 140 -10.55 3.50 -2.33
C VAL A 140 -10.78 4.88 -2.92
N VAL A 141 -9.70 5.65 -3.13
CA VAL A 141 -9.77 7.03 -3.64
C VAL A 141 -8.76 7.28 -4.75
N GLY A 142 -9.12 8.21 -5.64
CA GLY A 142 -8.30 8.63 -6.77
C GLY A 142 -8.14 7.57 -7.86
N ASP A 143 -7.57 7.99 -8.97
CA ASP A 143 -7.15 7.08 -10.04
C ASP A 143 -5.81 6.45 -9.67
N PHE A 144 -5.65 5.16 -9.94
CA PHE A 144 -4.41 4.45 -9.67
C PHE A 144 -3.34 4.79 -10.71
N THR A 145 -2.14 5.12 -10.26
CA THR A 145 -1.01 5.43 -11.13
C THR A 145 -0.27 4.16 -11.54
N ALA A 146 -0.15 3.94 -12.85
CA ALA A 146 0.61 2.85 -13.45
C ALA A 146 1.77 3.39 -14.28
N THR A 147 2.94 2.78 -14.15
CA THR A 147 4.08 3.11 -15.02
C THR A 147 4.94 1.89 -15.32
N ARG A 148 5.58 1.91 -16.50
CA ARG A 148 6.54 0.87 -16.85
C ARG A 148 7.92 1.18 -16.31
N VAL A 149 8.67 0.14 -16.03
CA VAL A 149 10.09 0.26 -15.71
C VAL A 149 10.82 0.78 -16.97
N ASN A 150 11.64 1.81 -16.82
CA ASN A 150 12.50 2.29 -17.90
C ASN A 150 13.62 1.27 -18.19
N ASP A 151 14.01 1.14 -19.47
CA ASP A 151 14.92 0.08 -19.93
C ASP A 151 16.27 0.08 -19.19
N THR A 152 16.80 1.27 -18.87
CA THR A 152 18.08 1.41 -18.16
C THR A 152 18.02 0.99 -16.70
N ALA A 153 16.85 0.99 -16.08
CA ALA A 153 16.68 0.68 -14.66
C ALA A 153 17.14 -0.73 -14.28
N TRP A 154 17.08 -1.67 -15.22
CA TRP A 154 17.58 -3.03 -14.99
C TRP A 154 19.11 -3.14 -14.98
N VAL A 155 19.81 -2.11 -15.48
CA VAL A 155 21.26 -2.03 -15.55
C VAL A 155 21.83 -1.21 -14.39
N ASP A 156 21.25 -0.02 -14.17
CA ASP A 156 21.74 0.94 -13.18
C ASP A 156 20.96 0.95 -11.85
N GLY A 157 19.84 0.22 -11.79
CA GLY A 157 19.00 0.14 -10.62
C GLY A 157 18.14 1.40 -10.37
N LYS A 158 18.07 2.35 -11.33
CA LYS A 158 17.38 3.63 -11.16
C LYS A 158 16.09 3.68 -11.98
N PHE A 159 14.98 3.81 -11.26
CA PHE A 159 13.70 4.15 -11.88
C PHE A 159 13.63 5.65 -12.17
N LEU A 160 13.16 6.01 -13.37
CA LEU A 160 12.96 7.39 -13.79
C LEU A 160 11.49 7.64 -14.07
N ALA A 161 10.85 8.43 -13.21
CA ALA A 161 9.48 8.87 -13.44
C ALA A 161 9.42 9.90 -14.57
N THR A 162 8.50 9.72 -15.52
CA THR A 162 8.19 10.70 -16.56
C THR A 162 7.35 11.85 -15.98
N GLU A 163 7.26 12.98 -16.70
CA GLU A 163 6.40 14.10 -16.29
C GLU A 163 4.94 13.66 -16.12
N GLU A 164 4.44 12.81 -17.01
CA GLU A 164 3.08 12.25 -16.95
C GLU A 164 2.86 11.44 -15.65
N VAL A 165 3.85 10.63 -15.26
CA VAL A 165 3.80 9.87 -14.01
C VAL A 165 3.82 10.80 -12.80
N LEU A 166 4.66 11.84 -12.82
CA LEU A 166 4.73 12.83 -11.73
C LEU A 166 3.40 13.60 -11.59
N GLU A 167 2.77 13.99 -12.70
CA GLU A 167 1.44 14.61 -12.69
C GLU A 167 0.38 13.65 -12.13
N SER A 168 0.41 12.38 -12.54
CA SER A 168 -0.52 11.36 -12.02
C SER A 168 -0.36 11.16 -10.51
N LEU A 169 0.88 11.11 -10.01
CA LEU A 169 1.16 11.02 -8.57
C LEU A 169 0.69 12.27 -7.82
N GLN A 170 0.85 13.47 -8.41
CA GLN A 170 0.37 14.72 -7.81
C GLN A 170 -1.15 14.70 -7.67
N ASN A 171 -1.88 14.34 -8.73
CA ASN A 171 -3.35 14.22 -8.72
C ASN A 171 -3.82 13.18 -7.69
N GLN A 172 -3.11 12.05 -7.60
CA GLN A 172 -3.40 10.99 -6.64
C GLN A 172 -3.15 11.45 -5.19
N ALA A 173 -2.06 12.20 -4.94
CA ALA A 173 -1.77 12.79 -3.64
C ALA A 173 -2.86 13.80 -3.21
N GLU A 174 -3.33 14.63 -4.14
CA GLU A 174 -4.39 15.60 -3.88
C GLU A 174 -5.73 14.92 -3.58
N ALA A 175 -6.09 13.88 -4.33
CA ALA A 175 -7.27 13.06 -4.07
C ALA A 175 -7.21 12.39 -2.70
N LEU A 176 -6.04 11.85 -2.33
CA LEU A 176 -5.82 11.19 -1.04
C LEU A 176 -5.99 12.18 0.12
N ILE A 177 -5.33 13.34 0.05
CA ILE A 177 -5.43 14.37 1.09
C ILE A 177 -6.85 14.94 1.18
N GLY A 178 -7.49 15.17 0.04
CA GLY A 178 -8.85 15.74 -0.01
C GLY A 178 -9.91 14.82 0.58
N ALA A 179 -9.68 13.50 0.57
CA ALA A 179 -10.58 12.52 1.15
C ALA A 179 -10.46 12.41 2.68
N ILE A 180 -9.35 12.83 3.27
CA ILE A 180 -9.13 12.79 4.73
C ILE A 180 -9.90 13.94 5.38
N LYS A 181 -10.86 13.62 6.22
CA LYS A 181 -11.71 14.56 6.97
C LYS A 181 -10.95 15.26 8.10
#